data_3714f6ead495be35ea8f364ae65ba0d8
#
_entry.id   3714f6ead495be35ea8f364ae65ba0d8
#
_cell.length_a   1.000
_cell.length_b   1.000
_cell.length_c   1.000
_cell.angle_alpha   90.00
_cell.angle_beta   90.00
_cell.angle_gamma   90.00
#
_symmetry.space_group_name_H-M   'P 1'
#
loop_
_entity.id
_entity.type
_entity.pdbx_description
1 polymer ?
#
loop_
_entity_poly.entity_id
_entity_poly.type
_entity_poly.pdbx_seq_one_letter_code
_entity_poly.pdbx_strand_id
1 'polypeptide(L)'
;MTHLFIINPAAGSRDRTESYREKIKAACEKRGLRYQIQISSAPGDCRRLARAAAKTGGEYRIYACGGDGTLNEVVAGAAGFDNVSVTVFSGGSGNDFVKAFDDPKAFFDLERLLD
;
A
#
# COMPACT_ATOMS: atom_id res chain seq x y z
N MET A 1 -13.74 -8.42 2.14
CA MET A 1 -12.33 -8.01 2.18
C MET A 1 -12.22 -6.50 2.06
N THR A 2 -11.35 -5.90 2.84
CA THR A 2 -11.09 -4.47 2.78
C THR A 2 -9.73 -4.21 2.13
N HIS A 3 -9.68 -3.25 1.22
CA HIS A 3 -8.44 -2.81 0.58
C HIS A 3 -7.89 -1.64 1.39
N LEU A 4 -6.76 -1.85 2.06
CA LEU A 4 -6.13 -0.83 2.90
C LEU A 4 -4.88 -0.29 2.22
N PHE A 5 -4.85 1.01 2.00
CA PHE A 5 -3.71 1.69 1.40
C PHE A 5 -2.97 2.47 2.47
N ILE A 6 -1.73 2.11 2.71
CA ILE A 6 -0.88 2.80 3.68
C ILE A 6 0.10 3.67 2.91
N ILE A 7 -0.03 4.98 3.05
CA ILE A 7 0.78 5.95 2.34
C ILE A 7 1.85 6.52 3.25
N ASN A 8 3.10 6.50 2.80
CA ASN A 8 4.19 7.16 3.48
C ASN A 8 4.53 8.46 2.74
N PRO A 9 4.12 9.63 3.26
CA PRO A 9 4.37 10.90 2.56
C PRO A 9 5.84 11.30 2.53
N ALA A 10 6.66 10.72 3.41
CA ALA A 10 8.09 10.99 3.45
C ALA A 10 8.89 10.14 2.48
N ALA A 11 8.24 9.19 1.78
CA ALA A 11 8.94 8.33 0.83
C ALA A 11 9.26 9.09 -0.46
N GLY A 12 10.52 9.03 -0.89
CA GLY A 12 10.94 9.69 -2.11
C GLY A 12 11.30 11.16 -1.92
N SER A 13 11.42 11.89 -3.03
CA SER A 13 11.90 13.27 -3.04
C SER A 13 10.81 14.31 -2.81
N ARG A 14 9.55 13.91 -2.87
CA ARG A 14 8.41 14.80 -2.64
C ARG A 14 7.20 14.01 -2.16
N ASP A 15 6.29 14.74 -1.50
CA ASP A 15 5.04 14.18 -1.01
C ASP A 15 4.08 13.90 -2.17
N ARG A 16 3.67 12.65 -2.29
CA ARG A 16 2.75 12.21 -3.35
C ARG A 16 1.39 11.81 -2.80
N THR A 17 1.09 12.19 -1.57
CA THR A 17 -0.13 11.78 -0.88
C THR A 17 -1.40 12.06 -1.69
N GLU A 18 -1.54 13.28 -2.21
CA GLU A 18 -2.74 13.64 -2.97
C GLU A 18 -2.86 12.85 -4.27
N SER A 19 -1.75 12.61 -4.95
CA SER A 19 -1.73 11.79 -6.16
C SER A 19 -2.20 10.37 -5.87
N TYR A 20 -1.71 9.78 -4.78
CA TYR A 20 -2.17 8.45 -4.35
C TYR A 20 -3.66 8.45 -4.02
N ARG A 21 -4.10 9.43 -3.23
CA ARG A 21 -5.51 9.52 -2.83
C ARG A 21 -6.45 9.58 -4.03
N GLU A 22 -6.13 10.42 -5.01
CA GLU A 22 -6.96 10.57 -6.21
C GLU A 22 -7.06 9.27 -7.00
N LYS A 23 -5.94 8.60 -7.20
CA LYS A 23 -5.90 7.33 -7.94
C LYS A 23 -6.65 6.23 -7.21
N ILE A 24 -6.45 6.12 -5.91
CA ILE A 24 -7.10 5.10 -5.08
C ILE A 24 -8.61 5.31 -5.07
N LYS A 25 -9.04 6.54 -4.82
CA LYS A 25 -10.46 6.88 -4.77
C LYS A 25 -11.13 6.56 -6.11
N ALA A 26 -10.55 7.02 -7.21
CA ALA A 26 -11.11 6.80 -8.54
C ALA A 26 -11.24 5.31 -8.86
N ALA A 27 -10.20 4.53 -8.63
CA ALA A 27 -10.19 3.11 -8.97
C ALA A 27 -11.13 2.29 -8.07
N CYS A 28 -11.11 2.54 -6.76
CA CYS A 28 -11.91 1.77 -5.83
C CYS A 28 -13.40 2.10 -5.93
N GLU A 29 -13.76 3.38 -6.09
CA GLU A 29 -15.15 3.78 -6.24
C GLU A 29 -15.73 3.28 -7.56
N LYS A 30 -14.96 3.30 -8.62
CA LYS A 30 -15.36 2.75 -9.92
C LYS A 30 -15.74 1.27 -9.81
N ARG A 31 -15.03 0.52 -8.98
CA ARG A 31 -15.23 -0.92 -8.80
C ARG A 31 -16.15 -1.27 -7.63
N GLY A 32 -16.61 -0.29 -6.89
CA GLY A 32 -17.45 -0.51 -5.71
C GLY A 32 -16.76 -1.27 -4.59
N LEU A 33 -15.45 -1.08 -4.43
CA LEU A 33 -14.66 -1.78 -3.43
C LEU A 33 -14.69 -1.07 -2.08
N ARG A 34 -14.67 -1.87 -1.02
CA ARG A 34 -14.47 -1.33 0.34
C ARG A 34 -12.99 -1.00 0.50
N TYR A 35 -12.69 0.26 0.79
CA TYR A 35 -11.30 0.68 0.92
C TYR A 35 -11.11 1.67 2.06
N GLN A 36 -9.87 1.74 2.54
CA GLN A 36 -9.42 2.67 3.56
C GLN A 36 -8.07 3.23 3.14
N ILE A 37 -7.81 4.48 3.50
CA ILE A 37 -6.52 5.12 3.28
C ILE A 37 -6.01 5.57 4.63
N GLN A 38 -4.79 5.15 4.98
CA GLN A 38 -4.11 5.58 6.19
C GLN A 38 -2.75 6.17 5.82
N ILE A 39 -2.39 7.25 6.49
CA ILE A 39 -1.18 8.01 6.17
C ILE A 39 -0.25 7.96 7.36
N SER A 40 1.00 7.56 7.15
CA SER A 40 1.99 7.52 8.21
C SER A 40 2.41 8.93 8.60
N SER A 41 2.69 9.15 9.87
CA SER A 41 3.09 10.45 10.40
C SER A 41 4.52 10.46 10.98
N ALA A 42 5.16 9.31 11.07
CA ALA A 42 6.49 9.18 11.66
C ALA A 42 7.16 7.88 11.21
N PRO A 43 8.48 7.76 11.33
CA PRO A 43 9.16 6.49 11.08
C PRO A 43 8.57 5.37 11.95
N GLY A 44 8.38 4.20 11.35
CA GLY A 44 7.78 3.04 12.03
C GLY A 44 6.26 2.99 11.99
N ASP A 45 5.60 4.05 11.58
CA ASP A 45 4.13 4.12 11.56
C ASP A 45 3.50 3.11 10.60
N CYS A 46 4.12 2.90 9.43
CA CYS A 46 3.59 1.95 8.45
C CYS A 46 3.50 0.54 9.03
N ARG A 47 4.50 0.14 9.81
CA ARG A 47 4.49 -1.14 10.53
C ARG A 47 3.35 -1.20 11.53
N ARG A 48 3.19 -0.14 12.33
CA ARG A 48 2.13 -0.04 13.35
C ARG A 48 0.75 -0.12 12.71
N LEU A 49 0.54 0.62 11.63
CA LEU A 49 -0.75 0.65 10.93
C LEU A 49 -1.12 -0.71 10.34
N ALA A 50 -0.16 -1.39 9.71
CA ALA A 50 -0.38 -2.72 9.16
C ALA A 50 -0.73 -3.73 10.27
N ARG A 51 0.00 -3.68 11.38
CA ARG A 51 -0.24 -4.58 12.50
C ARG A 51 -1.60 -4.32 13.16
N ALA A 52 -1.98 -3.06 13.30
CA ALA A 52 -3.29 -2.71 13.87
C ALA A 52 -4.42 -3.29 13.03
N ALA A 53 -4.33 -3.18 11.71
CA ALA A 53 -5.32 -3.77 10.80
C ALA A 53 -5.37 -5.28 10.94
N ALA A 54 -4.21 -5.94 10.93
CA ALA A 54 -4.12 -7.40 11.05
C ALA A 54 -4.76 -7.90 12.35
N LYS A 55 -4.54 -7.18 13.45
CA LYS A 55 -5.05 -7.56 14.76
C LYS A 55 -6.58 -7.47 14.88
N THR A 56 -7.24 -6.76 13.99
CA THR A 56 -8.70 -6.70 14.01
C THR A 56 -9.35 -8.05 13.69
N GLY A 57 -8.61 -8.94 13.05
CA GLY A 57 -9.13 -10.23 12.57
C GLY A 57 -9.87 -10.15 11.25
N GLY A 58 -10.11 -8.95 10.73
CA GLY A 58 -10.74 -8.76 9.43
C GLY A 58 -9.82 -9.15 8.29
N GLU A 59 -10.41 -9.42 7.13
CA GLU A 59 -9.65 -9.74 5.94
C GLU A 59 -9.22 -8.47 5.22
N TYR A 60 -7.93 -8.29 5.05
CA TYR A 60 -7.36 -7.10 4.42
C TYR A 60 -6.38 -7.47 3.31
N ARG A 61 -6.42 -6.68 2.25
CA ARG A 61 -5.33 -6.60 1.31
C ARG A 61 -4.67 -5.25 1.50
N ILE A 62 -3.40 -5.25 1.91
CA ILE A 62 -2.69 -4.02 2.27
C ILE A 62 -1.75 -3.63 1.13
N TYR A 63 -1.86 -2.37 0.72
CA TYR A 63 -1.04 -1.80 -0.34
C TYR A 63 -0.06 -0.83 0.29
N ALA A 64 1.24 -1.14 0.15
CA ALA A 64 2.30 -0.23 0.62
C ALA A 64 2.53 0.83 -0.47
N CYS A 65 2.18 2.07 -0.16
CA CYS A 65 2.29 3.19 -1.09
C CYS A 65 3.52 4.02 -0.73
N GLY A 66 4.63 3.72 -1.38
CA GLY A 66 5.91 4.35 -1.12
C GLY A 66 7.03 3.55 -1.76
N GLY A 67 8.21 3.57 -1.16
CA GLY A 67 9.37 2.83 -1.63
C GLY A 67 9.57 1.51 -0.89
N ASP A 68 10.79 0.97 -1.01
CA ASP A 68 11.16 -0.29 -0.39
C ASP A 68 11.06 -0.25 1.13
N GLY A 69 11.39 0.88 1.74
CA GLY A 69 11.28 1.05 3.19
C GLY A 69 9.84 0.94 3.67
N THR A 70 8.90 1.53 2.93
CA THR A 70 7.48 1.44 3.24
C THR A 70 7.00 0.00 3.15
N LEU A 71 7.37 -0.70 2.08
CA LEU A 71 7.02 -2.10 1.92
C LEU A 71 7.57 -2.95 3.06
N ASN A 72 8.83 -2.75 3.43
CA ASN A 72 9.46 -3.51 4.52
C ASN A 72 8.72 -3.30 5.85
N GLU A 73 8.30 -2.09 6.17
CA GLU A 73 7.54 -1.82 7.38
C GLU A 73 6.17 -2.49 7.37
N VAL A 74 5.47 -2.42 6.24
CA VAL A 74 4.14 -3.04 6.11
C VAL A 74 4.24 -4.55 6.24
N VAL A 75 5.22 -5.17 5.58
CA VAL A 75 5.45 -6.62 5.66
C VAL A 75 5.77 -7.03 7.11
N ALA A 76 6.63 -6.25 7.79
CA ALA A 76 6.98 -6.54 9.17
C ALA A 76 5.77 -6.47 10.10
N GLY A 77 4.88 -5.49 9.87
CA GLY A 77 3.66 -5.35 10.67
C GLY A 77 2.66 -6.48 10.43
N ALA A 78 2.56 -6.95 9.19
CA ALA A 78 1.62 -8.01 8.81
C ALA A 78 2.14 -9.42 9.11
N ALA A 79 3.42 -9.56 9.43
CA ALA A 79 4.04 -10.86 9.64
C ALA A 79 3.34 -11.67 10.73
N GLY A 80 3.08 -12.94 10.45
CA GLY A 80 2.42 -13.84 11.39
C GLY A 80 0.90 -13.82 11.38
N PHE A 81 0.29 -13.03 10.51
CA PHE A 81 -1.17 -12.95 10.39
C PHE A 81 -1.64 -13.53 9.05
N ASP A 82 -2.59 -14.46 9.11
CA ASP A 82 -3.13 -15.13 7.92
C ASP A 82 -4.26 -14.35 7.25
N ASN A 83 -4.81 -13.38 7.94
CA ASN A 83 -5.98 -12.61 7.48
C ASN A 83 -5.62 -11.41 6.60
N VAL A 84 -4.33 -11.20 6.35
CA VAL A 84 -3.86 -10.08 5.53
C VAL A 84 -2.92 -10.55 4.44
N SER A 85 -2.97 -9.89 3.29
CA SER A 85 -1.98 -10.03 2.24
C SER A 85 -1.40 -8.66 1.95
N VAL A 86 -0.16 -8.61 1.46
CA VAL A 86 0.55 -7.36 1.23
C VAL A 86 1.04 -7.29 -0.21
N THR A 87 0.86 -6.14 -0.82
CA THR A 87 1.45 -5.84 -2.12
C THR A 87 1.96 -4.40 -2.11
N VAL A 88 2.64 -4.00 -3.16
CA VAL A 88 3.13 -2.64 -3.31
C VAL A 88 2.36 -1.92 -4.41
N PHE A 89 2.02 -0.66 -4.17
CA PHE A 89 1.53 0.23 -5.20
C PHE A 89 2.47 1.43 -5.25
N SER A 90 3.22 1.54 -6.34
CA SER A 90 4.17 2.62 -6.53
C SER A 90 3.57 3.64 -7.50
N GLY A 91 3.30 4.83 -7.01
CA GLY A 91 2.81 5.92 -7.85
C GLY A 91 3.90 6.62 -8.63
N GLY A 92 5.17 6.24 -8.41
CA GLY A 92 6.32 6.82 -9.07
C GLY A 92 7.24 5.77 -9.65
N SER A 93 8.38 6.19 -10.14
CA SER A 93 9.40 5.33 -10.72
C SER A 93 10.54 5.10 -9.73
N GLY A 94 11.40 4.14 -10.01
CA GLY A 94 12.67 3.99 -9.31
C GLY A 94 12.67 3.09 -8.09
N ASN A 95 11.62 2.35 -7.83
CA ASN A 95 11.59 1.38 -6.76
C ASN A 95 12.31 0.10 -7.19
N ASP A 96 13.45 -0.21 -6.56
CA ASP A 96 14.27 -1.37 -6.94
C ASP A 96 13.55 -2.70 -6.71
N PHE A 97 12.70 -2.78 -5.72
CA PHE A 97 11.90 -3.97 -5.47
C PHE A 97 10.99 -4.28 -6.66
N VAL A 98 10.32 -3.26 -7.18
CA VAL A 98 9.42 -3.41 -8.32
C VAL A 98 10.18 -3.86 -9.56
N LYS A 99 11.40 -3.38 -9.76
CA LYS A 99 12.23 -3.75 -10.91
C LYS A 99 12.62 -5.22 -10.95
N ALA A 100 12.51 -5.92 -9.83
CA ALA A 100 12.83 -7.35 -9.75
C ALA A 100 11.72 -8.25 -10.34
N PHE A 101 10.57 -7.70 -10.67
CA PHE A 101 9.45 -8.47 -11.23
C PHE A 101 9.45 -8.45 -12.76
N ASP A 102 8.87 -9.48 -13.35
CA ASP A 102 8.79 -9.60 -14.82
C ASP A 102 8.00 -8.47 -15.48
N ASP A 103 6.96 -7.99 -14.79
CA ASP A 103 6.16 -6.85 -15.27
C ASP A 103 6.09 -5.78 -14.18
N PRO A 104 7.13 -4.96 -14.05
CA PRO A 104 7.14 -3.90 -13.03
C PRO A 104 6.01 -2.89 -13.18
N LYS A 105 5.51 -2.70 -14.41
CA LYS A 105 4.44 -1.73 -14.66
C LYS A 105 3.14 -2.09 -13.95
N ALA A 106 2.93 -3.36 -13.64
CA ALA A 106 1.74 -3.79 -12.89
C ALA A 106 1.65 -3.13 -11.51
N PHE A 107 2.78 -2.77 -10.90
CA PHE A 107 2.80 -2.15 -9.59
C PHE A 107 2.59 -0.64 -9.64
N PHE A 108 2.59 -0.05 -10.83
CA PHE A 108 2.27 1.37 -11.04
C PHE A 108 0.84 1.55 -11.54
N ASP A 109 0.17 0.47 -11.94
CA ASP A 109 -1.19 0.51 -12.47
C ASP A 109 -2.14 -0.09 -11.44
N LEU A 110 -2.80 0.80 -10.69
CA LEU A 110 -3.70 0.37 -9.63
C LEU A 110 -4.86 -0.48 -10.14
N GLU A 111 -5.37 -0.19 -11.34
CA GLU A 111 -6.45 -0.97 -11.94
C GLU A 111 -6.06 -2.45 -12.08
N ARG A 112 -4.83 -2.72 -12.47
CA ARG A 112 -4.32 -4.09 -12.60
C ARG A 112 -4.12 -4.75 -11.25
N LEU A 113 -3.65 -3.98 -10.25
CA LEU A 113 -3.44 -4.51 -8.89
C LEU A 113 -4.75 -4.89 -8.22
N LEU A 114 -5.85 -4.21 -8.55
CA LEU A 114 -7.16 -4.50 -7.97
C LEU A 114 -7.83 -5.71 -8.60
N ASP A 115 -7.40 -6.12 -9.78
CA ASP A 115 -7.87 -7.33 -10.40
C ASP A 115 -7.28 -8.53 -9.68
#